data_2eecf365574b690add00c49be3cc4c9d
#
_entry.id   2eecf365574b690add00c49be3cc4c9d
#
_cell.length_a   1.000
_cell.length_b   1.000
_cell.length_c   1.000
_cell.angle_alpha   90.00
_cell.angle_beta   90.00
_cell.angle_gamma   90.00
#
_symmetry.space_group_name_H-M   'P 1'
#
loop_
_entity.id
_entity.type
_entity.pdbx_description
1 polymer ?
#
loop_
_entity_poly.entity_id
_entity_poly.type
_entity_poly.pdbx_seq_one_letter_code
_entity_poly.pdbx_strand_id
1 'polypeptide(L)'
;MSRRLAREVVLQSLFQIDFNECTAESALNSSLEEHEEFAWLEMQEEAPAEASAKIASSLKAKEYAECVLNGVMANLAEVDGKLSEFAVDWTVERMPATDRNILRIAVYEMLFAEEKIVPGVAINEAVEIAKKYGSEDAPRFINGVLGKMVR
;
A
#
# COMPACT_ATOMS: atom_id res chain seq x y z
N MET A 1 -14.24 6.52 -4.67
CA MET A 1 -13.07 5.65 -4.59
C MET A 1 -12.23 5.97 -3.38
N SER A 2 -11.81 4.98 -2.66
CA SER A 2 -11.11 5.14 -1.39
C SER A 2 -9.60 5.03 -1.54
N ARG A 3 -8.88 5.61 -0.59
CA ARG A 3 -7.45 5.38 -0.43
C ARG A 3 -7.13 3.90 -0.17
N ARG A 4 -8.12 3.13 0.31
CA ARG A 4 -7.96 1.68 0.51
C ARG A 4 -7.63 0.98 -0.81
N LEU A 5 -8.34 1.31 -1.88
CA LEU A 5 -8.04 0.73 -3.20
C LEU A 5 -6.64 1.14 -3.68
N ALA A 6 -6.25 2.39 -3.44
CA ALA A 6 -4.90 2.84 -3.75
C ALA A 6 -3.85 2.03 -3.00
N ARG A 7 -4.07 1.73 -1.72
CA ARG A 7 -3.17 0.89 -0.93
C ARG A 7 -3.12 -0.54 -1.44
N GLU A 8 -4.24 -1.09 -1.90
CA GLU A 8 -4.26 -2.42 -2.52
C GLU A 8 -3.41 -2.44 -3.80
N VAL A 9 -3.48 -1.40 -4.61
CA VAL A 9 -2.63 -1.26 -5.80
C VAL A 9 -1.15 -1.21 -5.40
N VAL A 10 -0.81 -0.45 -4.36
CA VAL A 10 0.56 -0.39 -3.86
C VAL A 10 1.03 -1.76 -3.37
N LEU A 11 0.19 -2.48 -2.62
CA LEU A 11 0.50 -3.83 -2.16
C LEU A 11 0.82 -4.76 -3.33
N GLN A 12 -0.03 -4.78 -4.35
CA GLN A 12 0.18 -5.60 -5.54
C GLN A 12 1.45 -5.21 -6.29
N SER A 13 1.75 -3.91 -6.35
CA SER A 13 2.97 -3.41 -6.98
C SER A 13 4.22 -3.84 -6.23
N LEU A 14 4.22 -3.73 -4.91
CA LEU A 14 5.33 -4.17 -4.06
C LEU A 14 5.54 -5.69 -4.17
N PHE A 15 4.45 -6.44 -4.25
CA PHE A 15 4.50 -7.88 -4.44
C PHE A 15 5.19 -8.23 -5.77
N GLN A 16 4.83 -7.56 -6.86
CA GLN A 16 5.47 -7.76 -8.16
C GLN A 16 6.95 -7.42 -8.12
N ILE A 17 7.33 -6.34 -7.45
CA ILE A 17 8.73 -5.93 -7.32
C ILE A 17 9.54 -6.99 -6.54
N ASP A 18 8.95 -7.60 -5.51
CA ASP A 18 9.61 -8.65 -4.73
C ASP A 18 9.88 -9.92 -5.55
N PHE A 19 8.97 -10.29 -6.44
CA PHE A 19 9.04 -11.57 -7.17
C PHE A 19 9.53 -11.44 -8.61
N ASN A 20 9.50 -10.24 -9.17
CA ASN A 20 9.93 -10.00 -10.54
C ASN A 20 10.92 -8.84 -10.55
N GLU A 21 11.94 -8.93 -11.38
CA GLU A 21 12.87 -7.82 -11.57
C GLU A 21 12.20 -6.77 -12.46
N CYS A 22 11.35 -5.93 -11.87
CA CYS A 22 10.66 -4.87 -12.60
C CYS A 22 10.82 -3.53 -11.90
N THR A 23 10.60 -2.45 -12.64
CA THR A 23 10.63 -1.11 -12.08
C THR A 23 9.34 -0.82 -11.30
N ALA A 24 9.39 0.14 -10.38
CA ALA A 24 8.21 0.58 -9.66
C ALA A 24 7.12 1.08 -10.62
N GLU A 25 7.51 1.82 -11.66
CA GLU A 25 6.58 2.31 -12.68
C GLU A 25 5.86 1.18 -13.41
N SER A 26 6.61 0.17 -13.85
CA SER A 26 6.05 -1.00 -14.54
C SER A 26 5.10 -1.79 -13.64
N ALA A 27 5.49 -2.02 -12.38
CA ALA A 27 4.66 -2.71 -11.40
C ALA A 27 3.38 -1.94 -11.11
N LEU A 28 3.47 -0.62 -10.96
CA LEU A 28 2.33 0.24 -10.71
C LEU A 28 1.33 0.18 -11.87
N ASN A 29 1.81 0.35 -13.10
CA ASN A 29 0.95 0.32 -14.28
C ASN A 29 0.26 -1.02 -14.44
N SER A 30 0.97 -2.12 -14.25
CA SER A 30 0.40 -3.47 -14.29
C SER A 30 -0.69 -3.67 -13.23
N SER A 31 -0.44 -3.21 -12.01
CA SER A 31 -1.41 -3.33 -10.91
C SER A 31 -2.65 -2.47 -11.14
N LEU A 32 -2.48 -1.27 -11.69
CA LEU A 32 -3.61 -0.39 -12.02
C LEU A 32 -4.53 -1.01 -13.07
N GLU A 33 -3.96 -1.68 -14.08
CA GLU A 33 -4.73 -2.34 -15.14
C GLU A 33 -5.64 -3.45 -14.61
N GLU A 34 -5.29 -4.07 -13.50
CA GLU A 34 -6.09 -5.14 -12.89
C GLU A 34 -7.36 -4.64 -12.19
N HIS A 35 -7.45 -3.34 -11.91
CA HIS A 35 -8.61 -2.74 -11.26
C HIS A 35 -9.50 -2.02 -12.26
N GLU A 36 -10.78 -2.42 -12.33
CA GLU A 36 -11.75 -1.86 -13.27
C GLU A 36 -11.86 -0.34 -13.22
N GLU A 37 -11.76 0.25 -12.04
CA GLU A 37 -11.85 1.71 -11.89
C GLU A 37 -10.72 2.45 -12.58
N PHE A 38 -9.51 1.91 -12.55
CA PHE A 38 -8.36 2.52 -13.19
C PHE A 38 -8.30 2.19 -14.68
N ALA A 39 -8.68 0.97 -15.07
CA ALA A 39 -8.81 0.59 -16.48
C ALA A 39 -9.87 1.46 -17.17
N TRP A 40 -10.99 1.69 -16.49
CA TRP A 40 -12.03 2.59 -16.97
C TRP A 40 -11.52 4.01 -17.20
N LEU A 41 -10.66 4.50 -16.30
CA LEU A 41 -10.09 5.84 -16.39
C LEU A 41 -9.28 6.05 -17.67
N GLU A 42 -8.49 5.05 -18.06
CA GLU A 42 -7.67 5.11 -19.29
C GLU A 42 -8.53 5.15 -20.56
N MET A 43 -9.75 4.66 -20.49
CA MET A 43 -10.69 4.63 -21.61
C MET A 43 -11.45 5.95 -21.80
N GLN A 44 -11.28 6.93 -20.87
CA GLN A 44 -12.01 8.18 -20.88
C GLN A 44 -11.22 9.28 -21.60
N GLU A 45 -11.21 9.26 -22.93
CA GLU A 45 -10.63 10.35 -23.73
C GLU A 45 -11.55 11.58 -23.75
N GLU A 46 -12.87 11.35 -23.75
CA GLU A 46 -13.89 12.40 -23.67
C GLU A 46 -14.97 11.98 -22.67
N ALA A 47 -14.78 12.33 -21.40
CA ALA A 47 -15.76 11.94 -20.40
C ALA A 47 -16.96 12.89 -20.38
N PRO A 48 -18.18 12.40 -20.24
CA PRO A 48 -19.35 13.24 -20.01
C PRO A 48 -19.20 14.01 -18.70
N ALA A 49 -19.78 15.21 -18.63
CA ALA A 49 -19.71 16.08 -17.45
C ALA A 49 -20.13 15.36 -16.16
N GLU A 50 -21.05 14.40 -16.27
CA GLU A 50 -21.55 13.60 -15.14
C GLU A 50 -20.49 12.67 -14.54
N ALA A 51 -19.46 12.31 -15.30
CA ALA A 51 -18.37 11.43 -14.83
C ALA A 51 -17.21 12.22 -14.21
N SER A 52 -17.23 13.54 -14.22
CA SER A 52 -16.11 14.37 -13.78
C SER A 52 -15.70 14.14 -12.32
N ALA A 53 -16.66 13.96 -11.43
CA ALA A 53 -16.39 13.70 -10.03
C ALA A 53 -15.72 12.32 -9.82
N LYS A 54 -16.18 11.30 -10.56
CA LYS A 54 -15.60 9.96 -10.52
C LYS A 54 -14.18 9.96 -11.09
N ILE A 55 -13.95 10.67 -12.18
CA ILE A 55 -12.63 10.81 -12.79
C ILE A 55 -11.68 11.47 -11.79
N ALA A 56 -12.08 12.59 -11.18
CA ALA A 56 -11.27 13.31 -10.20
C ALA A 56 -10.91 12.42 -9.01
N SER A 57 -11.88 11.64 -8.49
CA SER A 57 -11.67 10.72 -7.39
C SER A 57 -10.68 9.61 -7.77
N SER A 58 -10.82 9.04 -8.97
CA SER A 58 -9.94 7.98 -9.46
C SER A 58 -8.52 8.49 -9.71
N LEU A 59 -8.38 9.71 -10.24
CA LEU A 59 -7.06 10.33 -10.41
C LEU A 59 -6.37 10.59 -9.08
N LYS A 60 -7.09 11.05 -8.07
CA LYS A 60 -6.54 11.25 -6.73
C LYS A 60 -6.05 9.93 -6.12
N ALA A 61 -6.81 8.86 -6.28
CA ALA A 61 -6.41 7.54 -5.79
C ALA A 61 -5.15 7.04 -6.51
N LYS A 62 -5.07 7.24 -7.83
CA LYS A 62 -3.89 6.90 -8.62
C LYS A 62 -2.66 7.69 -8.17
N GLU A 63 -2.80 9.00 -7.98
CA GLU A 63 -1.72 9.86 -7.48
C GLU A 63 -1.27 9.42 -6.09
N TYR A 64 -2.21 9.05 -5.23
CA TYR A 64 -1.90 8.56 -3.90
C TYR A 64 -1.12 7.24 -3.95
N ALA A 65 -1.55 6.30 -4.80
CA ALA A 65 -0.85 5.03 -5.00
C ALA A 65 0.59 5.26 -5.48
N GLU A 66 0.78 6.14 -6.45
CA GLU A 66 2.09 6.49 -6.98
C GLU A 66 2.98 7.10 -5.90
N CYS A 67 2.44 8.04 -5.14
CA CYS A 67 3.15 8.70 -4.05
C CYS A 67 3.59 7.70 -2.97
N VAL A 68 2.70 6.82 -2.54
CA VAL A 68 3.00 5.83 -1.51
C VAL A 68 4.03 4.81 -2.00
N LEU A 69 3.86 4.29 -3.21
CA LEU A 69 4.80 3.32 -3.77
C LEU A 69 6.20 3.91 -3.89
N ASN A 70 6.32 5.09 -4.47
CA ASN A 70 7.61 5.76 -4.62
C ASN A 70 8.21 6.09 -3.26
N GLY A 71 7.39 6.51 -2.29
CA GLY A 71 7.84 6.81 -0.94
C GLY A 71 8.35 5.58 -0.20
N VAL A 72 7.68 4.45 -0.30
CA VAL A 72 8.14 3.19 0.29
C VAL A 72 9.47 2.79 -0.33
N MET A 73 9.58 2.83 -1.65
CA MET A 73 10.82 2.45 -2.34
C MET A 73 11.98 3.38 -2.01
N ALA A 74 11.72 4.68 -1.90
CA ALA A 74 12.75 5.66 -1.56
C ALA A 74 13.24 5.55 -0.11
N ASN A 75 12.40 5.03 0.79
CA ASN A 75 12.71 4.91 2.22
C ASN A 75 12.80 3.44 2.68
N LEU A 76 13.01 2.51 1.76
CA LEU A 76 12.90 1.08 2.04
C LEU A 76 13.79 0.61 3.19
N ALA A 77 15.04 1.05 3.21
CA ALA A 77 15.98 0.65 4.26
C ALA A 77 15.53 1.13 5.65
N GLU A 78 15.06 2.37 5.75
CA GLU A 78 14.56 2.94 7.00
C GLU A 78 13.24 2.31 7.44
N VAL A 79 12.35 2.04 6.48
CA VAL A 79 11.08 1.35 6.74
C VAL A 79 11.34 -0.05 7.28
N ASP A 80 12.19 -0.82 6.61
CA ASP A 80 12.55 -2.17 7.05
C ASP A 80 13.31 -2.16 8.37
N GLY A 81 14.12 -1.14 8.61
CA GLY A 81 14.79 -0.94 9.90
C GLY A 81 13.80 -0.79 11.06
N LYS A 82 12.74 -0.02 10.84
CA LYS A 82 11.66 0.11 11.83
C LYS A 82 10.91 -1.20 12.04
N LEU A 83 10.63 -1.93 10.98
CA LEU A 83 9.98 -3.23 11.09
C LEU A 83 10.84 -4.21 11.89
N SER A 84 12.14 -4.25 11.65
CA SER A 84 13.07 -5.12 12.39
C SER A 84 13.12 -4.79 13.87
N GLU A 85 12.96 -3.53 14.24
CA GLU A 85 12.94 -3.06 15.61
C GLU A 85 11.73 -3.59 16.40
N PHE A 86 10.57 -3.70 15.76
CA PHE A 86 9.31 -4.03 16.44
C PHE A 86 8.77 -5.43 16.16
N ALA A 87 9.27 -6.13 15.14
CA ALA A 87 8.89 -7.51 14.83
C ALA A 87 9.84 -8.47 15.55
N VAL A 88 9.62 -8.69 16.84
CA VAL A 88 10.56 -9.36 17.76
C VAL A 88 10.97 -10.75 17.33
N ASP A 89 10.03 -11.57 16.85
CA ASP A 89 10.27 -12.99 16.52
C ASP A 89 10.47 -13.27 15.04
N TRP A 90 10.45 -12.22 14.22
CA TRP A 90 10.52 -12.35 12.76
C TRP A 90 11.49 -11.37 12.15
N THR A 91 12.39 -11.86 11.32
CA THR A 91 13.19 -10.99 10.46
C THR A 91 12.32 -10.53 9.28
N VAL A 92 12.60 -9.36 8.74
CA VAL A 92 11.85 -8.82 7.60
C VAL A 92 11.87 -9.80 6.42
N GLU A 93 13.01 -10.43 6.16
CA GLU A 93 13.18 -11.40 5.07
C GLU A 93 12.35 -12.66 5.24
N ARG A 94 12.03 -13.04 6.49
CA ARG A 94 11.24 -14.25 6.78
C ARG A 94 9.76 -14.01 6.84
N MET A 95 9.32 -12.75 6.89
CA MET A 95 7.89 -12.44 6.86
C MET A 95 7.29 -12.91 5.54
N PRO A 96 6.04 -13.41 5.56
CA PRO A 96 5.32 -13.60 4.30
C PRO A 96 5.32 -12.30 3.51
N ALA A 97 5.50 -12.37 2.19
CA ALA A 97 5.62 -11.18 1.34
C ALA A 97 4.42 -10.24 1.47
N THR A 98 3.22 -10.80 1.61
CA THR A 98 2.01 -10.01 1.80
C THR A 98 2.06 -9.21 3.09
N ASP A 99 2.36 -9.87 4.21
CA ASP A 99 2.44 -9.23 5.54
C ASP A 99 3.51 -8.14 5.54
N ARG A 100 4.70 -8.47 5.03
CA ARG A 100 5.82 -7.55 4.93
C ARG A 100 5.45 -6.27 4.18
N ASN A 101 4.81 -6.41 3.04
CA ASN A 101 4.47 -5.26 2.21
C ASN A 101 3.31 -4.44 2.78
N ILE A 102 2.36 -5.06 3.43
CA ILE A 102 1.30 -4.34 4.16
C ILE A 102 1.94 -3.51 5.29
N LEU A 103 2.86 -4.11 6.04
CA LEU A 103 3.58 -3.41 7.09
C LEU A 103 4.41 -2.24 6.54
N ARG A 104 5.09 -2.43 5.42
CA ARG A 104 5.87 -1.37 4.77
C ARG A 104 5.01 -0.15 4.41
N ILE A 105 3.82 -0.39 3.86
CA ILE A 105 2.88 0.68 3.53
C ILE A 105 2.49 1.46 4.78
N ALA A 106 2.07 0.76 5.83
CA ALA A 106 1.62 1.39 7.07
C ALA A 106 2.75 2.17 7.76
N VAL A 107 3.94 1.61 7.84
CA VAL A 107 5.10 2.29 8.43
C VAL A 107 5.44 3.56 7.66
N TYR A 108 5.45 3.46 6.33
CA TYR A 108 5.68 4.64 5.49
C TYR A 108 4.64 5.72 5.78
N GLU A 109 3.36 5.36 5.77
CA GLU A 109 2.28 6.32 5.98
C GLU A 109 2.33 6.98 7.36
N MET A 110 2.70 6.23 8.40
CA MET A 110 2.76 6.76 9.76
C MET A 110 4.00 7.61 10.04
N LEU A 111 5.15 7.22 9.50
CA LEU A 111 6.44 7.76 9.94
C LEU A 111 7.21 8.54 8.88
N PHE A 112 7.03 8.23 7.60
CA PHE A 112 7.87 8.76 6.53
C PHE A 112 7.13 9.60 5.51
N ALA A 113 5.81 9.52 5.44
CA ALA A 113 5.01 10.29 4.51
C ALA A 113 5.10 11.79 4.83
N GLU A 114 5.08 12.62 3.81
CA GLU A 114 5.06 14.07 3.95
C GLU A 114 3.82 14.51 4.74
N GLU A 115 2.66 13.96 4.38
CA GLU A 115 1.44 14.07 5.18
C GLU A 115 1.21 12.75 5.91
N LYS A 116 1.63 12.69 7.18
CA LYS A 116 1.52 11.47 7.97
C LYS A 116 0.07 11.09 8.25
N ILE A 117 -0.22 9.81 8.10
CA ILE A 117 -1.53 9.25 8.43
C ILE A 117 -1.57 8.98 9.94
N VAL A 118 -2.68 9.34 10.58
CA VAL A 118 -2.91 9.06 12.00
C VAL A 118 -2.75 7.55 12.26
N PRO A 119 -1.99 7.15 13.29
CA PRO A 119 -1.71 5.72 13.56
C PRO A 119 -2.96 4.83 13.59
N GLY A 120 -4.01 5.26 14.25
CA GLY A 120 -5.25 4.49 14.31
C GLY A 120 -5.85 4.19 12.94
N VAL A 121 -5.76 5.14 12.02
CA VAL A 121 -6.24 4.97 10.64
C VAL A 121 -5.31 4.05 9.86
N ALA A 122 -4.00 4.28 9.93
CA ALA A 122 -3.03 3.47 9.21
C ALA A 122 -3.07 2.01 9.65
N ILE A 123 -3.16 1.75 10.94
CA ILE A 123 -3.24 0.39 11.50
C ILE A 123 -4.54 -0.28 11.07
N ASN A 124 -5.68 0.42 11.21
CA ASN A 124 -6.97 -0.13 10.82
C ASN A 124 -6.99 -0.51 9.33
N GLU A 125 -6.49 0.35 8.47
CA GLU A 125 -6.42 0.07 7.03
C GLU A 125 -5.52 -1.12 6.71
N ALA A 126 -4.37 -1.21 7.38
CA ALA A 126 -3.45 -2.35 7.23
C ALA A 126 -4.13 -3.66 7.64
N VAL A 127 -4.84 -3.67 8.76
CA VAL A 127 -5.56 -4.85 9.25
C VAL A 127 -6.68 -5.26 8.28
N GLU A 128 -7.43 -4.31 7.74
CA GLU A 128 -8.49 -4.60 6.76
C GLU A 128 -7.92 -5.20 5.46
N ILE A 129 -6.80 -4.69 4.98
CA ILE A 129 -6.12 -5.24 3.81
C ILE A 129 -5.60 -6.66 4.12
N ALA A 130 -5.07 -6.87 5.31
CA ALA A 130 -4.60 -8.19 5.75
C ALA A 130 -5.72 -9.23 5.79
N LYS A 131 -6.93 -8.84 6.17
CA LYS A 131 -8.10 -9.72 6.13
C LYS A 131 -8.44 -10.19 4.73
N LYS A 132 -8.18 -9.34 3.73
CA LYS A 132 -8.48 -9.64 2.32
C LYS A 132 -7.37 -10.45 1.64
N TYR A 133 -6.12 -10.11 1.89
CA TYR A 133 -4.98 -10.65 1.13
C TYR A 133 -4.06 -11.57 1.93
N GLY A 134 -4.05 -11.47 3.24
CA GLY A 134 -3.16 -12.25 4.08
C GLY A 134 -3.74 -13.57 4.54
N SER A 135 -2.94 -14.35 5.26
CA SER A 135 -3.38 -15.58 5.91
C SER A 135 -4.34 -15.25 7.07
N GLU A 136 -4.94 -16.29 7.66
CA GLU A 136 -5.85 -16.14 8.79
C GLU A 136 -5.21 -15.40 9.98
N ASP A 137 -3.92 -15.60 10.21
CA ASP A 137 -3.19 -14.97 11.32
C ASP A 137 -2.62 -13.59 10.99
N ALA A 138 -2.63 -13.18 9.71
CA ALA A 138 -2.03 -11.92 9.28
C ALA A 138 -2.60 -10.68 9.98
N PRO A 139 -3.92 -10.52 10.13
CA PRO A 139 -4.47 -9.34 10.81
C PRO A 139 -3.96 -9.18 12.23
N ARG A 140 -3.86 -10.27 12.98
CA ARG A 140 -3.36 -10.27 14.36
C ARG A 140 -1.87 -9.91 14.40
N PHE A 141 -1.08 -10.51 13.53
CA PHE A 141 0.36 -10.24 13.44
C PHE A 141 0.63 -8.78 13.12
N ILE A 142 -0.03 -8.25 12.11
CA ILE A 142 0.13 -6.86 11.66
C ILE A 142 -0.29 -5.89 12.75
N ASN A 143 -1.44 -6.12 13.37
CA ASN A 143 -1.90 -5.28 14.48
C ASN A 143 -0.92 -5.29 15.65
N GLY A 144 -0.35 -6.46 15.95
CA GLY A 144 0.64 -6.60 17.02
C GLY A 144 1.93 -5.80 16.76
N VAL A 145 2.47 -5.90 15.54
CA VAL A 145 3.69 -5.17 15.17
C VAL A 145 3.44 -3.66 15.18
N LEU A 146 2.40 -3.20 14.48
CA LEU A 146 2.11 -1.78 14.37
C LEU A 146 1.68 -1.16 15.70
N GLY A 147 0.95 -1.90 16.52
CA GLY A 147 0.55 -1.44 17.84
C GLY A 147 1.73 -1.14 18.76
N LYS A 148 2.81 -1.91 18.66
CA LYS A 148 4.04 -1.67 19.44
C LYS A 148 4.73 -0.38 19.03
N MET A 149 4.64 -0.01 17.76
CA MET A 149 5.27 1.20 17.24
C MET A 149 4.68 2.50 17.79
N VAL A 150 3.43 2.46 18.24
CA VAL A 150 2.69 3.65 18.67
C VAL A 150 2.44 3.70 20.17
N ARG A 151 3.01 2.80 20.92
CA ARG A 151 2.93 2.78 22.39
C ARG A 151 3.99 3.64 23.05
#